data_99a8d733c847d6f28cab044676841020
#
_entry.id   99a8d733c847d6f28cab044676841020
#
_cell.length_a   1.000
_cell.length_b   1.000
_cell.length_c   1.000
_cell.angle_alpha   90.00
_cell.angle_beta   90.00
_cell.angle_gamma   90.00
#
_symmetry.space_group_name_H-M   'P 1'
#
loop_
_entity.id
_entity.type
_entity.pdbx_description
1 polymer ?
#
loop_
_entity_poly.entity_id
_entity_poly.type
_entity_poly.pdbx_seq_one_letter_code
_entity_poly.pdbx_strand_id
1 'polypeptide(L)'
;MSTFSDVLTEYINTKNIKVFPMAKYCGLDRSTMYKLISGKRNPPPRDILKKMILFMHLTPTEAQHLEEAWNVTRIGPEIYYKRKSVENFICHFPSHFSVSPDEFIFSSKIVQHNPDSDCIALTSMQQVNYFIHKMFLTEASRSSGKISLFLQPEHEFVFHLLSTLAPSDTLEVQHILCLNSQDAFTEHHELINLKYLYEIFPIYMSGLNYTLWYYYDNIHSHYHNMNI
;
A
#
# COMPACT_ATOMS: atom_id res chain seq x y z
N MET A 1 14.40 -2.22 12.56
CA MET A 1 13.64 -1.02 12.98
C MET A 1 14.40 -0.32 14.08
N SER A 2 14.67 0.96 13.89
CA SER A 2 15.42 1.74 14.89
C SER A 2 14.47 2.22 15.98
N THR A 3 14.85 2.00 17.24
CA THR A 3 14.09 2.50 18.38
C THR A 3 14.37 4.00 18.59
N PHE A 4 13.56 4.67 19.41
CA PHE A 4 13.82 6.07 19.80
C PHE A 4 15.22 6.26 20.36
N SER A 5 15.70 5.33 21.17
CA SER A 5 17.05 5.39 21.75
C SER A 5 18.14 5.25 20.69
N ASP A 6 17.94 4.44 19.66
CA ASP A 6 18.92 4.24 18.59
C ASP A 6 19.07 5.52 17.78
N VAL A 7 17.95 6.10 17.32
CA VAL A 7 17.92 7.34 16.53
C VAL A 7 18.43 8.54 17.35
N LEU A 8 18.04 8.62 18.62
CA LEU A 8 18.53 9.67 19.53
C LEU A 8 20.06 9.57 19.70
N THR A 9 20.58 8.37 19.89
CA THR A 9 22.01 8.13 20.05
C THR A 9 22.76 8.46 18.76
N GLU A 10 22.23 8.11 17.62
CA GLU A 10 22.78 8.45 16.32
C GLU A 10 22.94 9.97 16.17
N TYR A 11 21.88 10.75 16.43
CA TYR A 11 21.96 12.22 16.31
C TYR A 11 22.86 12.87 17.36
N ILE A 12 22.91 12.35 18.58
CA ILE A 12 23.86 12.82 19.61
C ILE A 12 25.29 12.66 19.11
N ASN A 13 25.63 11.51 18.54
CA ASN A 13 26.97 11.20 18.06
C ASN A 13 27.32 12.01 16.79
N THR A 14 26.43 12.01 15.81
CA THR A 14 26.65 12.66 14.51
C THR A 14 26.81 14.18 14.68
N LYS A 15 26.02 14.80 15.55
CA LYS A 15 26.05 16.25 15.81
C LYS A 15 26.97 16.63 16.97
N ASN A 16 27.69 15.65 17.55
CA ASN A 16 28.61 15.87 18.69
C ASN A 16 27.96 16.59 19.87
N ILE A 17 26.75 16.19 20.23
CA ILE A 17 25.95 16.83 21.28
C ILE A 17 26.45 16.44 22.66
N LYS A 18 26.69 17.45 23.51
CA LYS A 18 27.03 17.23 24.93
C LYS A 18 25.77 16.89 25.73
N VAL A 19 25.70 15.67 26.25
CA VAL A 19 24.52 15.11 26.95
C VAL A 19 24.11 15.94 28.18
N PHE A 20 25.05 16.44 28.96
CA PHE A 20 24.74 17.21 30.17
C PHE A 20 24.05 18.55 29.90
N PRO A 21 24.53 19.41 28.99
CA PRO A 21 23.83 20.62 28.59
C PRO A 21 22.44 20.32 28.01
N MET A 22 22.29 19.28 27.20
CA MET A 22 20.98 18.87 26.63
C MET A 22 20.01 18.46 27.75
N ALA A 23 20.45 17.66 28.72
CA ALA A 23 19.62 17.27 29.85
C ALA A 23 19.13 18.51 30.64
N LYS A 24 20.03 19.44 30.94
CA LYS A 24 19.68 20.70 31.62
C LYS A 24 18.67 21.53 30.82
N TYR A 25 18.86 21.68 29.52
CA TYR A 25 17.94 22.41 28.64
C TYR A 25 16.55 21.76 28.60
N CYS A 26 16.49 20.45 28.57
CA CYS A 26 15.25 19.68 28.60
C CYS A 26 14.56 19.63 29.97
N GLY A 27 15.21 20.13 31.04
CA GLY A 27 14.71 20.04 32.40
C GLY A 27 14.77 18.60 32.97
N LEU A 28 15.71 17.80 32.50
CA LEU A 28 15.93 16.41 32.93
C LEU A 28 17.22 16.31 33.76
N ASP A 29 17.21 15.42 34.73
CA ASP A 29 18.46 15.02 35.39
C ASP A 29 19.34 14.16 34.46
N ARG A 30 20.65 14.15 34.74
CA ARG A 30 21.64 13.41 33.95
C ARG A 30 21.34 11.91 33.86
N SER A 31 20.93 11.31 34.97
CA SER A 31 20.61 9.87 35.03
C SER A 31 19.41 9.52 34.11
N THR A 32 18.37 10.34 34.17
CA THR A 32 17.19 10.19 33.29
C THR A 32 17.56 10.30 31.82
N MET A 33 18.41 11.26 31.44
CA MET A 33 18.87 11.40 30.06
C MET A 33 19.66 10.18 29.59
N TYR A 34 20.58 9.66 30.38
CA TYR A 34 21.31 8.45 30.04
C TYR A 34 20.42 7.21 29.94
N LYS A 35 19.36 7.10 30.77
CA LYS A 35 18.37 6.01 30.63
C LYS A 35 17.56 6.12 29.35
N LEU A 36 17.24 7.31 28.89
CA LEU A 36 16.58 7.53 27.59
C LEU A 36 17.50 7.12 26.42
N ILE A 37 18.75 7.58 26.46
CA ILE A 37 19.77 7.26 25.43
C ILE A 37 20.03 5.75 25.37
N SER A 38 20.07 5.07 26.52
CA SER A 38 20.32 3.61 26.59
C SER A 38 19.08 2.75 26.39
N GLY A 39 17.92 3.33 26.10
CA GLY A 39 16.66 2.58 25.94
C GLY A 39 16.09 1.96 27.22
N LYS A 40 16.69 2.27 28.38
CA LYS A 40 16.23 1.74 29.69
C LYS A 40 15.03 2.48 30.27
N ARG A 41 14.52 3.46 29.56
CA ARG A 41 13.33 4.26 29.92
C ARG A 41 12.48 4.50 28.68
N ASN A 42 11.17 4.49 28.88
CA ASN A 42 10.23 4.82 27.81
C ASN A 42 10.50 6.24 27.27
N PRO A 43 10.18 6.50 25.99
CA PRO A 43 10.31 7.80 25.37
C PRO A 43 9.67 8.92 26.20
N PRO A 44 10.28 10.11 26.22
CA PRO A 44 9.80 11.22 27.05
C PRO A 44 8.46 11.79 26.53
N PRO A 45 7.76 12.62 27.31
CA PRO A 45 6.61 13.38 26.82
C PRO A 45 6.98 14.25 25.61
N ARG A 46 5.97 14.61 24.81
CA ARG A 46 6.16 15.32 23.53
C ARG A 46 6.81 16.71 23.69
N ASP A 47 6.55 17.39 24.79
CA ASP A 47 7.18 18.67 25.12
C ASP A 47 8.70 18.56 25.32
N ILE A 48 9.14 17.49 25.97
CA ILE A 48 10.56 17.17 26.15
C ILE A 48 11.20 16.77 24.80
N LEU A 49 10.52 15.96 23.98
CA LEU A 49 10.97 15.64 22.63
C LEU A 49 11.21 16.90 21.79
N LYS A 50 10.26 17.83 21.80
CA LYS A 50 10.41 19.12 21.09
C LYS A 50 11.63 19.91 21.56
N LYS A 51 11.89 19.94 22.88
CA LYS A 51 13.10 20.58 23.42
C LYS A 51 14.38 19.88 22.95
N MET A 52 14.38 18.55 22.87
CA MET A 52 15.54 17.79 22.34
C MET A 52 15.79 18.15 20.87
N ILE A 53 14.75 18.17 20.03
CA ILE A 53 14.82 18.54 18.61
C ILE A 53 15.42 19.94 18.44
N LEU A 54 14.93 20.91 19.23
CA LEU A 54 15.42 22.30 19.20
C LEU A 54 16.88 22.40 19.66
N PHE A 55 17.23 21.72 20.76
CA PHE A 55 18.60 21.75 21.29
C PHE A 55 19.62 21.14 20.34
N MET A 56 19.26 20.06 19.66
CA MET A 56 20.11 19.39 18.68
C MET A 56 20.13 20.09 17.31
N HIS A 57 19.34 21.14 17.11
CA HIS A 57 19.20 21.85 15.83
C HIS A 57 18.91 20.89 14.67
N LEU A 58 17.96 19.94 14.86
CA LEU A 58 17.59 19.01 13.83
C LEU A 58 16.91 19.71 12.67
N THR A 59 17.27 19.31 11.45
CA THR A 59 16.53 19.71 10.26
C THR A 59 15.10 19.15 10.29
N PRO A 60 14.16 19.68 9.49
CA PRO A 60 12.79 19.15 9.44
C PRO A 60 12.73 17.64 9.19
N THR A 61 13.57 17.12 8.29
CA THR A 61 13.64 15.69 7.97
C THR A 61 14.18 14.86 9.15
N GLU A 62 15.24 15.35 9.81
CA GLU A 62 15.80 14.68 11.00
C GLU A 62 14.81 14.70 12.16
N ALA A 63 14.11 15.82 12.35
CA ALA A 63 13.08 15.95 13.39
C ALA A 63 11.94 14.96 13.13
N GLN A 64 11.46 14.84 11.90
CA GLN A 64 10.43 13.88 11.51
C GLN A 64 10.88 12.44 11.76
N HIS A 65 12.13 12.09 11.42
CA HIS A 65 12.68 10.76 11.69
C HIS A 65 12.72 10.43 13.18
N LEU A 66 13.14 11.40 14.02
CA LEU A 66 13.15 11.22 15.48
C LEU A 66 11.73 11.12 16.07
N GLU A 67 10.78 11.91 15.56
CA GLU A 67 9.36 11.84 15.95
C GLU A 67 8.73 10.51 15.54
N GLU A 68 9.06 10.00 14.38
CA GLU A 68 8.60 8.69 13.93
C GLU A 68 9.11 7.57 14.87
N ALA A 69 10.40 7.54 15.14
CA ALA A 69 11.00 6.58 16.07
C ALA A 69 10.40 6.69 17.50
N TRP A 70 10.09 7.92 17.93
CA TRP A 70 9.42 8.19 19.20
C TRP A 70 8.01 7.59 19.23
N ASN A 71 7.21 7.80 18.16
CA ASN A 71 5.87 7.25 18.05
C ASN A 71 5.90 5.72 18.01
N VAL A 72 6.75 5.15 17.16
CA VAL A 72 6.92 3.69 17.04
C VAL A 72 7.28 3.04 18.37
N THR A 73 8.24 3.64 19.11
CA THR A 73 8.66 3.09 20.40
C THR A 73 7.59 3.22 21.47
N ARG A 74 6.75 4.28 21.41
CA ARG A 74 5.72 4.57 22.41
C ARG A 74 4.47 3.71 22.27
N ILE A 75 3.99 3.51 21.05
CA ILE A 75 2.71 2.81 20.82
C ILE A 75 2.87 1.41 20.23
N GLY A 76 4.09 1.04 19.89
CA GLY A 76 4.41 -0.21 19.20
C GLY A 76 4.34 -0.08 17.66
N PRO A 77 5.22 -0.80 16.95
CA PRO A 77 5.34 -0.69 15.50
C PRO A 77 4.05 -1.08 14.78
N GLU A 78 3.40 -2.15 15.20
CA GLU A 78 2.17 -2.63 14.57
C GLU A 78 1.05 -1.58 14.60
N ILE A 79 0.78 -1.00 15.77
CA ILE A 79 -0.27 0.02 15.92
C ILE A 79 0.10 1.29 15.16
N TYR A 80 1.39 1.67 15.20
CA TYR A 80 1.87 2.85 14.48
C TYR A 80 1.64 2.72 12.98
N TYR A 81 2.09 1.62 12.36
CA TYR A 81 1.97 1.43 10.91
C TYR A 81 0.54 1.21 10.44
N LYS A 82 -0.31 0.56 11.27
CA LYS A 82 -1.76 0.51 10.99
C LYS A 82 -2.37 1.92 10.88
N ARG A 83 -2.10 2.78 11.85
CA ARG A 83 -2.60 4.16 11.84
C ARG A 83 -2.06 4.95 10.66
N LYS A 84 -0.78 4.83 10.38
CA LYS A 84 -0.13 5.51 9.26
C LYS A 84 -0.68 5.04 7.91
N SER A 85 -0.94 3.75 7.74
CA SER A 85 -1.58 3.20 6.54
C SER A 85 -2.98 3.77 6.31
N VAL A 86 -3.79 3.84 7.36
CA VAL A 86 -5.14 4.41 7.28
C VAL A 86 -5.08 5.92 6.98
N GLU A 87 -4.18 6.65 7.64
CA GLU A 87 -3.96 8.08 7.39
C GLU A 87 -3.54 8.33 5.93
N ASN A 88 -2.57 7.57 5.43
CA ASN A 88 -2.13 7.65 4.04
C ASN A 88 -3.28 7.34 3.08
N PHE A 89 -4.07 6.29 3.36
CA PHE A 89 -5.25 5.96 2.57
C PHE A 89 -6.20 7.15 2.46
N ILE A 90 -6.58 7.77 3.57
CA ILE A 90 -7.52 8.90 3.59
C ILE A 90 -6.93 10.12 2.88
N CYS A 91 -5.65 10.43 3.10
CA CYS A 91 -5.01 11.63 2.53
C CYS A 91 -4.80 11.54 1.01
N HIS A 92 -4.53 10.34 0.49
CA HIS A 92 -4.27 10.14 -0.94
C HIS A 92 -5.49 9.66 -1.73
N PHE A 93 -6.59 9.35 -1.05
CA PHE A 93 -7.82 8.88 -1.64
C PHE A 93 -8.32 9.72 -2.84
N PRO A 94 -8.32 11.06 -2.81
CA PRO A 94 -8.75 11.86 -3.95
C PRO A 94 -7.80 11.81 -5.16
N SER A 95 -6.51 11.57 -4.96
CA SER A 95 -5.52 11.59 -6.05
C SER A 95 -5.52 10.31 -6.89
N HIS A 96 -6.05 9.22 -6.36
CA HIS A 96 -6.16 7.94 -7.08
C HIS A 96 -7.31 7.92 -8.11
N PHE A 97 -8.21 8.92 -8.10
CA PHE A 97 -9.29 9.02 -9.09
C PHE A 97 -8.87 9.68 -10.40
N SER A 98 -7.74 10.33 -10.45
CA SER A 98 -7.15 10.83 -11.69
C SER A 98 -6.27 9.73 -12.29
N VAL A 99 -6.88 8.64 -12.75
CA VAL A 99 -6.16 7.62 -13.51
C VAL A 99 -5.78 8.25 -14.83
N SER A 100 -4.51 8.63 -14.98
CA SER A 100 -3.91 8.79 -16.30
C SER A 100 -4.04 7.45 -17.01
N PRO A 101 -4.55 7.38 -18.25
CA PRO A 101 -4.46 6.18 -19.03
C PRO A 101 -2.98 5.95 -19.35
N ASP A 102 -2.25 5.37 -18.39
CA ASP A 102 -0.91 4.92 -18.64
C ASP A 102 -0.98 3.87 -19.74
N GLU A 103 -0.19 4.07 -20.76
CA GLU A 103 -0.15 3.33 -22.00
C GLU A 103 0.18 1.87 -21.72
N PHE A 104 -0.83 1.06 -21.45
CA PHE A 104 -0.65 -0.38 -21.49
C PHE A 104 -0.32 -0.78 -22.92
N ILE A 105 0.92 -1.17 -23.14
CA ILE A 105 1.40 -1.58 -24.45
C ILE A 105 0.76 -2.92 -24.80
N PHE A 106 -0.13 -2.89 -25.79
CA PHE A 106 -0.71 -4.10 -26.38
C PHE A 106 0.16 -4.59 -27.53
N SER A 107 0.47 -5.86 -27.57
CA SER A 107 1.09 -6.48 -28.73
C SER A 107 0.07 -7.34 -29.45
N SER A 108 -0.37 -6.85 -30.61
CA SER A 108 -1.20 -7.64 -31.56
C SER A 108 -0.39 -8.70 -32.32
N LYS A 109 0.92 -8.80 -32.09
CA LYS A 109 1.79 -9.79 -32.73
C LYS A 109 1.33 -11.20 -32.34
N ILE A 110 0.81 -11.82 -33.32
CA ILE A 110 0.25 -13.14 -33.52
C ILE A 110 0.53 -14.12 -32.38
N VAL A 111 -0.55 -14.41 -31.67
CA VAL A 111 -0.70 -15.67 -30.95
C VAL A 111 -0.54 -16.80 -31.96
N GLN A 112 0.44 -17.66 -31.80
CA GLN A 112 0.53 -18.89 -32.62
C GLN A 112 -0.69 -19.75 -32.27
N HIS A 113 -1.70 -19.68 -33.13
CA HIS A 113 -2.83 -20.57 -33.07
C HIS A 113 -2.38 -21.89 -33.65
N ASN A 114 -2.34 -22.92 -32.84
CA ASN A 114 -2.16 -24.28 -33.34
C ASN A 114 -3.52 -24.73 -33.90
N PRO A 115 -3.66 -24.92 -35.22
CA PRO A 115 -4.96 -25.25 -35.84
C PRO A 115 -5.55 -26.58 -35.36
N ASP A 116 -4.75 -27.44 -34.75
CA ASP A 116 -5.18 -28.75 -34.24
C ASP A 116 -5.52 -28.74 -32.74
N SER A 117 -5.57 -27.58 -32.10
CA SER A 117 -5.81 -27.47 -30.67
C SER A 117 -6.72 -26.26 -30.37
N ASP A 118 -7.73 -26.49 -29.52
CA ASP A 118 -8.59 -25.44 -29.00
C ASP A 118 -7.86 -24.55 -27.96
N CYS A 119 -6.56 -24.75 -27.76
CA CYS A 119 -5.74 -24.03 -26.84
C CYS A 119 -4.92 -22.94 -27.52
N ILE A 120 -4.89 -21.77 -26.93
CA ILE A 120 -4.07 -20.63 -27.34
C ILE A 120 -2.91 -20.47 -26.36
N ALA A 121 -1.68 -20.55 -26.86
CA ALA A 121 -0.49 -20.32 -26.05
C ALA A 121 -0.10 -18.83 -26.11
N LEU A 122 -0.14 -18.15 -24.95
CA LEU A 122 0.32 -16.79 -24.79
C LEU A 122 1.73 -16.81 -24.17
N THR A 123 2.69 -16.19 -24.84
CA THR A 123 4.11 -16.26 -24.47
C THR A 123 4.64 -14.97 -23.82
N SER A 124 3.79 -13.93 -23.70
CA SER A 124 4.16 -12.68 -23.05
C SER A 124 2.98 -12.04 -22.32
N MET A 125 3.24 -11.25 -21.30
CA MET A 125 2.21 -10.49 -20.60
C MET A 125 1.47 -9.51 -21.53
N GLN A 126 2.14 -8.96 -22.52
CA GLN A 126 1.50 -8.08 -23.52
C GLN A 126 0.44 -8.82 -24.33
N GLN A 127 0.67 -10.09 -24.67
CA GLN A 127 -0.33 -10.93 -25.33
C GLN A 127 -1.48 -11.29 -24.39
N VAL A 128 -1.19 -11.60 -23.13
CA VAL A 128 -2.19 -11.84 -22.09
C VAL A 128 -3.10 -10.60 -21.93
N ASN A 129 -2.52 -9.43 -21.74
CA ASN A 129 -3.27 -8.18 -21.59
C ASN A 129 -4.13 -7.88 -22.83
N TYR A 130 -3.60 -8.08 -24.03
CA TYR A 130 -4.36 -7.91 -25.27
C TYR A 130 -5.56 -8.86 -25.34
N PHE A 131 -5.36 -10.12 -24.97
CA PHE A 131 -6.43 -11.13 -24.97
C PHE A 131 -7.53 -10.80 -23.96
N ILE A 132 -7.16 -10.45 -22.75
CA ILE A 132 -8.09 -10.01 -21.69
C ILE A 132 -8.88 -8.79 -22.15
N HIS A 133 -8.19 -7.77 -22.69
CA HIS A 133 -8.85 -6.57 -23.23
C HIS A 133 -9.88 -6.91 -24.32
N LYS A 134 -9.50 -7.77 -25.27
CA LYS A 134 -10.39 -8.21 -26.32
C LYS A 134 -11.61 -8.98 -25.78
N MET A 135 -11.41 -9.86 -24.81
CA MET A 135 -12.51 -10.58 -24.15
C MET A 135 -13.48 -9.61 -23.48
N PHE A 136 -12.98 -8.65 -22.73
CA PHE A 136 -13.81 -7.67 -22.01
C PHE A 136 -14.59 -6.79 -22.98
N LEU A 137 -13.97 -6.29 -24.05
CA LEU A 137 -14.67 -5.54 -25.08
C LEU A 137 -15.73 -6.36 -25.79
N THR A 138 -15.46 -7.64 -26.03
CA THR A 138 -16.42 -8.55 -26.63
C THR A 138 -17.64 -8.75 -25.74
N GLU A 139 -17.44 -8.97 -24.45
CA GLU A 139 -18.56 -9.09 -23.49
C GLU A 139 -19.31 -7.76 -23.33
N ALA A 140 -18.60 -6.64 -23.25
CA ALA A 140 -19.20 -5.32 -23.13
C ALA A 140 -20.07 -4.93 -24.36
N SER A 141 -19.76 -5.51 -25.53
CA SER A 141 -20.55 -5.27 -26.76
C SER A 141 -21.82 -6.12 -26.89
N ARG A 142 -22.01 -7.09 -25.99
CA ARG A 142 -23.22 -7.94 -25.97
C ARG A 142 -24.41 -7.21 -25.35
N SER A 143 -25.60 -7.61 -25.74
CA SER A 143 -26.86 -7.10 -25.14
C SER A 143 -27.06 -7.57 -23.69
N SER A 144 -26.33 -8.59 -23.25
CA SER A 144 -26.33 -9.11 -21.90
C SER A 144 -24.95 -9.76 -21.64
N GLY A 145 -23.95 -8.91 -21.44
CA GLY A 145 -22.59 -9.34 -21.15
C GLY A 145 -22.41 -9.70 -19.67
N LYS A 146 -21.65 -10.72 -19.39
CA LYS A 146 -21.34 -11.13 -18.01
C LYS A 146 -19.88 -11.52 -17.87
N ILE A 147 -19.19 -10.90 -16.90
CA ILE A 147 -17.81 -11.21 -16.55
C ILE A 147 -17.78 -11.68 -15.09
N SER A 148 -17.26 -12.86 -14.86
CA SER A 148 -17.03 -13.38 -13.51
C SER A 148 -15.52 -13.50 -13.28
N LEU A 149 -15.01 -12.81 -12.27
CA LEU A 149 -13.59 -12.76 -11.94
C LEU A 149 -13.34 -13.45 -10.61
N PHE A 150 -12.38 -14.35 -10.59
CA PHE A 150 -11.76 -14.85 -9.38
C PHE A 150 -10.29 -14.44 -9.41
N LEU A 151 -10.00 -13.25 -8.91
CA LEU A 151 -8.78 -12.54 -9.20
C LEU A 151 -8.33 -11.72 -8.00
N GLN A 152 -7.00 -11.67 -7.81
CA GLN A 152 -6.37 -10.80 -6.80
C GLN A 152 -5.87 -9.49 -7.44
N PRO A 153 -5.75 -8.40 -6.65
CA PRO A 153 -5.36 -7.08 -7.16
C PRO A 153 -3.93 -6.94 -7.69
N GLU A 154 -3.12 -7.97 -7.62
CA GLU A 154 -1.79 -7.98 -8.26
C GLU A 154 -1.86 -7.84 -9.79
N HIS A 155 -3.03 -8.05 -10.36
CA HIS A 155 -3.29 -7.87 -11.78
C HIS A 155 -3.81 -6.47 -12.10
N GLU A 156 -3.01 -5.45 -11.82
CA GLU A 156 -3.34 -4.02 -11.99
C GLU A 156 -3.99 -3.71 -13.35
N PHE A 157 -3.55 -4.37 -14.41
CA PHE A 157 -4.11 -4.21 -15.75
C PHE A 157 -5.63 -4.48 -15.80
N VAL A 158 -6.10 -5.56 -15.15
CA VAL A 158 -7.52 -5.93 -15.16
C VAL A 158 -8.36 -4.89 -14.42
N PHE A 159 -7.88 -4.40 -13.29
CA PHE A 159 -8.56 -3.36 -12.49
C PHE A 159 -8.63 -2.04 -13.25
N HIS A 160 -7.53 -1.65 -13.87
CA HIS A 160 -7.50 -0.46 -14.73
C HIS A 160 -8.49 -0.62 -15.90
N LEU A 161 -8.49 -1.75 -16.58
CA LEU A 161 -9.41 -2.02 -17.68
C LEU A 161 -10.87 -1.91 -17.23
N LEU A 162 -11.24 -2.52 -16.09
CA LEU A 162 -12.58 -2.42 -15.54
C LEU A 162 -12.99 -0.98 -15.21
N SER A 163 -12.06 -0.19 -14.64
CA SER A 163 -12.33 1.21 -14.30
C SER A 163 -12.51 2.12 -15.53
N THR A 164 -11.99 1.70 -16.69
CA THR A 164 -12.09 2.44 -17.96
C THR A 164 -13.23 1.97 -18.86
N LEU A 165 -13.87 0.85 -18.54
CA LEU A 165 -15.07 0.43 -19.25
C LEU A 165 -16.17 1.45 -19.05
N ALA A 166 -16.79 1.86 -20.14
CA ALA A 166 -17.91 2.79 -20.09
C ALA A 166 -19.05 2.18 -19.25
N PRO A 167 -19.80 3.02 -18.50
CA PRO A 167 -21.00 2.56 -17.84
C PRO A 167 -21.93 1.87 -18.84
N SER A 168 -22.33 0.65 -18.54
CA SER A 168 -23.20 -0.13 -19.41
C SER A 168 -24.19 -0.88 -18.55
N ASP A 169 -25.47 -0.65 -18.80
CA ASP A 169 -26.55 -1.40 -18.17
C ASP A 169 -26.60 -2.86 -18.65
N THR A 170 -25.85 -3.17 -19.71
CA THR A 170 -25.85 -4.50 -20.33
C THR A 170 -24.69 -5.38 -19.90
N LEU A 171 -23.69 -4.83 -19.20
CA LEU A 171 -22.54 -5.58 -18.70
C LEU A 171 -22.62 -5.73 -17.17
N GLU A 172 -22.73 -6.96 -16.71
CA GLU A 172 -22.61 -7.33 -15.30
C GLU A 172 -21.20 -7.87 -15.00
N VAL A 173 -20.54 -7.31 -14.01
CA VAL A 173 -19.25 -7.81 -13.53
C VAL A 173 -19.39 -8.31 -12.11
N GLN A 174 -19.07 -9.58 -11.90
CA GLN A 174 -19.00 -10.22 -10.58
C GLN A 174 -17.54 -10.55 -10.26
N HIS A 175 -17.05 -10.09 -9.13
CA HIS A 175 -15.68 -10.30 -8.70
C HIS A 175 -15.63 -10.95 -7.32
N ILE A 176 -14.87 -12.01 -7.19
CA ILE A 176 -14.59 -12.68 -5.92
C ILE A 176 -13.14 -12.39 -5.54
N LEU A 177 -12.97 -11.73 -4.41
CA LEU A 177 -11.68 -11.27 -3.88
C LEU A 177 -11.35 -12.02 -2.58
N CYS A 178 -10.11 -12.47 -2.45
CA CYS A 178 -9.57 -12.94 -1.19
C CYS A 178 -8.96 -11.76 -0.41
N LEU A 179 -9.44 -11.51 0.77
CA LEU A 179 -8.82 -10.59 1.73
C LEU A 179 -7.94 -11.36 2.71
N ASN A 180 -6.84 -10.75 3.13
CA ASN A 180 -5.99 -11.36 4.14
C ASN A 180 -6.73 -11.43 5.47
N SER A 181 -6.78 -12.62 6.07
CA SER A 181 -7.43 -12.86 7.37
C SER A 181 -6.66 -12.24 8.54
N GLN A 182 -5.37 -11.93 8.35
CA GLN A 182 -4.52 -11.26 9.31
C GLN A 182 -4.18 -9.86 8.80
N ASP A 183 -3.95 -8.92 9.72
CA ASP A 183 -3.44 -7.61 9.38
C ASP A 183 -2.00 -7.70 8.87
N ALA A 184 -1.83 -8.11 7.63
CA ALA A 184 -0.54 -8.20 6.98
C ALA A 184 -0.15 -6.86 6.36
N PHE A 185 1.15 -6.57 6.41
CA PHE A 185 1.75 -5.37 5.84
C PHE A 185 2.57 -5.73 4.60
N THR A 186 2.58 -4.84 3.63
CA THR A 186 3.53 -4.86 2.51
C THR A 186 4.95 -4.58 3.02
N GLU A 187 5.96 -4.73 2.16
CA GLU A 187 7.35 -4.33 2.46
C GLU A 187 7.46 -2.83 2.83
N HIS A 188 6.54 -2.00 2.37
CA HIS A 188 6.47 -0.57 2.67
C HIS A 188 5.60 -0.23 3.89
N HIS A 189 5.25 -1.23 4.71
CA HIS A 189 4.41 -1.09 5.91
C HIS A 189 2.98 -0.57 5.63
N GLU A 190 2.43 -0.85 4.46
CA GLU A 190 1.03 -0.58 4.13
C GLU A 190 0.17 -1.82 4.41
N LEU A 191 -1.04 -1.62 4.90
CA LEU A 191 -1.99 -2.72 5.08
C LEU A 191 -2.42 -3.26 3.71
N ILE A 192 -2.21 -4.56 3.46
CA ILE A 192 -2.50 -5.21 2.18
C ILE A 192 -3.96 -5.04 1.79
N ASN A 193 -4.89 -5.23 2.72
CA ASN A 193 -6.31 -5.08 2.43
C ASN A 193 -6.70 -3.64 2.04
N LEU A 194 -6.01 -2.61 2.57
CA LEU A 194 -6.23 -1.22 2.14
C LEU A 194 -5.69 -0.98 0.73
N LYS A 195 -4.55 -1.56 0.36
CA LYS A 195 -4.04 -1.50 -1.01
C LYS A 195 -5.09 -2.06 -1.99
N TYR A 196 -5.73 -3.18 -1.66
CA TYR A 196 -6.78 -3.75 -2.49
C TYR A 196 -7.99 -2.82 -2.66
N LEU A 197 -8.37 -2.09 -1.62
CA LEU A 197 -9.43 -1.10 -1.73
C LEU A 197 -9.09 0.05 -2.69
N TYR A 198 -7.83 0.47 -2.76
CA TYR A 198 -7.38 1.47 -3.73
C TYR A 198 -7.64 1.04 -5.17
N GLU A 199 -7.32 -0.22 -5.49
CA GLU A 199 -7.48 -0.76 -6.85
C GLU A 199 -8.96 -0.93 -7.24
N ILE A 200 -9.82 -1.28 -6.29
CA ILE A 200 -11.23 -1.59 -6.52
C ILE A 200 -12.09 -0.31 -6.58
N PHE A 201 -11.75 0.69 -5.80
CA PHE A 201 -12.59 1.88 -5.66
C PHE A 201 -12.83 2.63 -6.98
N PRO A 202 -11.86 2.82 -7.89
CA PRO A 202 -12.09 3.41 -9.21
C PRO A 202 -13.14 2.68 -10.03
N ILE A 203 -13.26 1.35 -9.88
CA ILE A 203 -14.27 0.54 -10.58
C ILE A 203 -15.68 0.92 -10.09
N TYR A 204 -15.89 1.08 -8.79
CA TYR A 204 -17.17 1.57 -8.25
C TYR A 204 -17.50 2.96 -8.73
N MET A 205 -16.49 3.83 -8.87
CA MET A 205 -16.70 5.21 -9.33
C MET A 205 -16.95 5.31 -10.85
N SER A 206 -16.57 4.30 -11.63
CA SER A 206 -16.81 4.28 -13.08
C SER A 206 -18.29 4.13 -13.46
N GLY A 207 -19.14 3.74 -12.50
CA GLY A 207 -20.56 3.48 -12.75
C GLY A 207 -20.83 2.13 -13.44
N LEU A 208 -19.84 1.26 -13.52
CA LEU A 208 -20.01 -0.10 -14.03
C LEU A 208 -20.91 -0.90 -13.07
N ASN A 209 -21.78 -1.77 -13.62
CA ASN A 209 -22.57 -2.71 -12.81
C ASN A 209 -21.65 -3.79 -12.23
N TYR A 210 -21.01 -3.47 -11.12
CA TYR A 210 -19.96 -4.25 -10.50
C TYR A 210 -20.37 -4.72 -9.12
N THR A 211 -20.33 -6.03 -8.91
CA THR A 211 -20.60 -6.69 -7.62
C THR A 211 -19.35 -7.35 -7.10
N LEU A 212 -18.89 -6.93 -5.93
CA LEU A 212 -17.75 -7.52 -5.23
C LEU A 212 -18.22 -8.47 -4.14
N TRP A 213 -17.75 -9.70 -4.21
CA TRP A 213 -17.80 -10.71 -3.15
C TRP A 213 -16.42 -10.86 -2.56
N TYR A 214 -16.32 -11.06 -1.25
CA TYR A 214 -15.02 -11.28 -0.62
C TYR A 214 -15.10 -12.39 0.42
N TYR A 215 -13.96 -13.04 0.64
CA TYR A 215 -13.77 -13.99 1.72
C TYR A 215 -12.41 -13.75 2.36
N TYR A 216 -12.23 -14.25 3.58
CA TYR A 216 -10.97 -14.13 4.31
C TYR A 216 -10.21 -15.45 4.28
N ASP A 217 -8.94 -15.39 3.87
CA ASP A 217 -8.04 -16.54 3.91
C ASP A 217 -6.59 -16.04 4.03
N ASN A 218 -5.66 -16.99 4.13
CA ASN A 218 -4.25 -16.70 4.06
C ASN A 218 -3.81 -16.55 2.60
N ILE A 219 -3.55 -15.32 2.18
CA ILE A 219 -3.23 -14.97 0.78
C ILE A 219 -2.02 -15.74 0.23
N HIS A 220 -1.08 -16.16 1.08
CA HIS A 220 0.10 -16.90 0.63
C HIS A 220 -0.20 -18.20 -0.11
N SER A 221 -1.40 -18.75 -0.01
CA SER A 221 -1.82 -19.95 -0.73
C SER A 221 -2.42 -19.71 -2.13
N HIS A 222 -2.70 -18.45 -2.49
CA HIS A 222 -3.49 -18.09 -3.68
C HIS A 222 -2.69 -17.31 -4.75
N TYR A 223 -1.39 -17.20 -4.57
CA TYR A 223 -0.50 -16.44 -5.43
C TYR A 223 -0.45 -17.00 -6.83
N HIS A 224 -1.27 -17.10 -7.68
CA HIS A 224 -1.09 -17.39 -9.12
C HIS A 224 -2.34 -17.91 -9.85
N ASN A 225 -3.51 -17.94 -9.23
CA ASN A 225 -4.70 -18.43 -9.92
C ASN A 225 -5.55 -17.26 -10.40
N MET A 226 -5.41 -16.90 -11.66
CA MET A 226 -6.37 -16.05 -12.35
C MET A 226 -7.38 -16.95 -13.07
N ASN A 227 -8.64 -16.92 -12.64
CA ASN A 227 -9.76 -17.53 -13.34
C ASN A 227 -10.71 -16.41 -13.79
N ILE A 228 -10.91 -16.30 -15.08
CA ILE A 228 -11.80 -15.34 -15.74
C ILE A 228 -13.00 -16.08 -16.32
#